data_2624e4e535bcdc364a248327c9241e2f
#
_entry.id   2624e4e535bcdc364a248327c9241e2f
#
_cell.length_a   1.000
_cell.length_b   1.000
_cell.length_c   1.000
_cell.angle_alpha   90.00
_cell.angle_beta   90.00
_cell.angle_gamma   90.00
#
_symmetry.space_group_name_H-M   'P 1'
#
loop_
_entity.id
_entity.type
_entity.pdbx_description
1 polymer ?
#
loop_
_entity_poly.entity_id
_entity_poly.type
_entity_poly.pdbx_seq_one_letter_code
_entity_poly.pdbx_strand_id
1 'polypeptide(L)'
;LKGLYETDFLTLSEGQKQLCILARTIIEAAPLLLLDEPDSALDFSNRHLLMQHIRNIVSDGRCALMCIHSPELALEYCDNILLMKSGTILSTINTHTDSLDIINEKMSLIYDNINVIECTDINHKTHRVVVAL
;
A
#
# COMPACT_ATOMS: atom_id res chain seq x y z
N LEU A 1 3.06 -19.34 0.93
CA LEU A 1 2.44 -20.20 1.96
C LEU A 1 2.76 -21.71 1.78
N LYS A 2 3.52 -22.11 0.72
CA LYS A 2 3.95 -23.50 0.58
C LYS A 2 4.74 -23.94 1.82
N GLY A 3 4.33 -25.07 2.44
CA GLY A 3 4.95 -25.61 3.65
C GLY A 3 4.25 -25.26 4.96
N LEU A 4 3.22 -24.42 4.95
CA LEU A 4 2.46 -24.08 6.16
C LEU A 4 1.11 -24.80 6.30
N TYR A 5 0.79 -25.72 5.38
CA TYR A 5 -0.54 -26.37 5.33
C TYR A 5 -0.93 -27.14 6.60
N GLU A 6 0.06 -27.70 7.29
CA GLU A 6 -0.16 -28.49 8.51
C GLU A 6 0.26 -27.74 9.79
N THR A 7 0.61 -26.43 9.65
CA THR A 7 1.05 -25.63 10.77
C THR A 7 -0.16 -25.01 11.46
N ASP A 8 -0.24 -25.12 12.77
CA ASP A 8 -1.28 -24.46 13.56
C ASP A 8 -1.17 -22.93 13.36
N PHE A 9 -2.28 -22.29 12.97
CA PHE A 9 -2.37 -20.85 12.76
C PHE A 9 -1.87 -20.05 13.97
N LEU A 10 -2.11 -20.55 15.20
CA LEU A 10 -1.69 -19.87 16.42
C LEU A 10 -0.15 -19.82 16.59
N THR A 11 0.58 -20.75 15.96
CA THR A 11 2.05 -20.83 16.02
C THR A 11 2.74 -20.04 14.91
N LEU A 12 1.99 -19.51 13.94
CA LEU A 12 2.52 -18.68 12.87
C LEU A 12 3.02 -17.33 13.39
N SER A 13 4.04 -16.78 12.74
CA SER A 13 4.44 -15.38 12.96
C SER A 13 3.31 -14.43 12.55
N GLU A 14 3.28 -13.22 13.10
CA GLU A 14 2.25 -12.22 12.76
C GLU A 14 2.19 -11.94 11.25
N GLY A 15 3.33 -11.82 10.58
CA GLY A 15 3.37 -11.68 9.11
C GLY A 15 2.79 -12.88 8.37
N GLN A 16 3.05 -14.11 8.84
CA GLN A 16 2.46 -15.33 8.26
C GLN A 16 0.95 -15.37 8.47
N LYS A 17 0.47 -15.00 9.66
CA LYS A 17 -0.96 -14.86 9.94
C LYS A 17 -1.63 -13.87 9.01
N GLN A 18 -1.00 -12.71 8.80
CA GLN A 18 -1.49 -11.67 7.90
C GLN A 18 -1.63 -12.19 6.46
N LEU A 19 -0.62 -12.91 5.96
CA LEU A 19 -0.67 -13.54 4.64
C LEU A 19 -1.75 -14.63 4.52
N CYS A 20 -2.02 -15.38 5.59
CA CYS A 20 -3.11 -16.36 5.63
C CYS A 20 -4.49 -15.68 5.57
N ILE A 21 -4.67 -14.58 6.30
CA ILE A 21 -5.91 -13.79 6.29
C ILE A 21 -6.13 -13.20 4.90
N LEU A 22 -5.09 -12.62 4.29
CA LEU A 22 -5.18 -12.11 2.93
C LEU A 22 -5.55 -13.21 1.92
N ALA A 23 -4.89 -14.37 2.00
CA ALA A 23 -5.19 -15.50 1.12
C ALA A 23 -6.67 -15.94 1.24
N ARG A 24 -7.22 -15.97 2.44
CA ARG A 24 -8.64 -16.22 2.67
C ARG A 24 -9.52 -15.18 1.98
N THR A 25 -9.22 -13.89 2.16
CA THR A 25 -9.96 -12.77 1.53
C THR A 25 -9.93 -12.85 0.01
N ILE A 26 -8.81 -13.32 -0.57
CA ILE A 26 -8.69 -13.55 -2.02
C ILE A 26 -9.65 -14.65 -2.49
N ILE A 27 -9.72 -15.76 -1.74
CA ILE A 27 -10.57 -16.91 -2.08
C ILE A 27 -12.05 -16.55 -1.99
N GLU A 28 -12.44 -15.71 -1.04
CA GLU A 28 -13.82 -15.23 -0.87
C GLU A 28 -14.32 -14.41 -2.08
N ALA A 29 -13.43 -13.98 -2.97
CA ALA A 29 -13.72 -13.28 -4.22
C ALA A 29 -14.63 -12.04 -4.08
N ALA A 30 -14.60 -11.37 -2.92
CA ALA A 30 -15.36 -10.15 -2.67
C ALA A 30 -14.98 -9.05 -3.68
N PRO A 31 -15.95 -8.27 -4.20
CA PRO A 31 -15.67 -7.19 -5.16
C PRO A 31 -14.90 -6.03 -4.53
N LEU A 32 -15.00 -5.84 -3.21
CA LEU A 32 -14.31 -4.82 -2.44
C LEU A 32 -13.53 -5.47 -1.29
N LEU A 33 -12.24 -5.18 -1.22
CA LEU A 33 -11.37 -5.53 -0.10
C LEU A 33 -11.22 -4.32 0.82
N LEU A 34 -11.47 -4.52 2.11
CA LEU A 34 -11.18 -3.53 3.15
C LEU A 34 -10.00 -4.04 3.98
N LEU A 35 -8.90 -3.32 3.96
CA LEU A 35 -7.64 -3.73 4.59
C LEU A 35 -7.17 -2.62 5.54
N ASP A 36 -7.03 -2.98 6.81
CA ASP A 36 -6.54 -2.07 7.85
C ASP A 36 -5.10 -2.44 8.20
N GLU A 37 -4.17 -1.55 7.89
CA GLU A 37 -2.72 -1.69 8.09
C GLU A 37 -2.16 -3.06 7.67
N PRO A 38 -2.43 -3.52 6.43
CA PRO A 38 -2.08 -4.89 6.04
C PRO A 38 -0.57 -5.14 5.98
N ASP A 39 0.24 -4.10 6.02
CA ASP A 39 1.70 -4.12 5.93
C ASP A 39 2.41 -4.00 7.29
N SER A 40 1.70 -3.69 8.39
CA SER A 40 2.30 -3.31 9.67
C SER A 40 3.21 -4.38 10.31
N ALA A 41 2.87 -5.67 10.14
CA ALA A 41 3.63 -6.79 10.72
C ALA A 41 4.65 -7.41 9.74
N LEU A 42 4.91 -6.77 8.59
CA LEU A 42 5.74 -7.31 7.52
C LEU A 42 7.07 -6.57 7.43
N ASP A 43 8.13 -7.31 7.09
CA ASP A 43 9.39 -6.73 6.69
C ASP A 43 9.30 -6.06 5.30
N PHE A 44 10.35 -5.34 4.92
CA PHE A 44 10.41 -4.57 3.68
C PHE A 44 10.02 -5.39 2.43
N SER A 45 10.62 -6.57 2.27
CA SER A 45 10.38 -7.42 1.09
C SER A 45 8.95 -7.96 1.06
N ASN A 46 8.43 -8.39 2.20
CA ASN A 46 7.10 -8.93 2.32
C ASN A 46 6.01 -7.85 2.16
N ARG A 47 6.26 -6.59 2.56
CA ARG A 47 5.35 -5.46 2.27
C ARG A 47 5.16 -5.26 0.78
N HIS A 48 6.24 -5.19 0.01
CA HIS A 48 6.18 -5.02 -1.45
C HIS A 48 5.50 -6.22 -2.12
N LEU A 49 5.79 -7.44 -1.69
CA LEU A 49 5.14 -8.65 -2.20
C LEU A 49 3.62 -8.63 -1.92
N LEU A 50 3.22 -8.23 -0.73
CA LEU A 50 1.81 -8.05 -0.35
C LEU A 50 1.12 -7.06 -1.30
N MET A 51 1.72 -5.88 -1.51
CA MET A 51 1.15 -4.83 -2.36
C MET A 51 1.01 -5.30 -3.82
N GLN A 52 1.99 -6.04 -4.33
CA GLN A 52 1.90 -6.66 -5.66
C GLN A 52 0.74 -7.66 -5.76
N HIS A 53 0.52 -8.48 -4.72
CA HIS A 53 -0.62 -9.40 -4.69
C HIS A 53 -1.95 -8.65 -4.69
N ILE A 54 -2.07 -7.57 -3.91
CA ILE A 54 -3.28 -6.72 -3.89
C ILE A 54 -3.50 -6.08 -5.27
N ARG A 55 -2.46 -5.55 -5.92
CA ARG A 55 -2.55 -5.01 -7.30
C ARG A 55 -3.06 -6.04 -8.30
N ASN A 56 -2.58 -7.28 -8.22
CA ASN A 56 -3.05 -8.35 -9.09
C ASN A 56 -4.54 -8.67 -8.88
N ILE A 57 -5.02 -8.61 -7.63
CA ILE A 57 -6.45 -8.81 -7.31
C ILE A 57 -7.30 -7.68 -7.89
N VAL A 58 -6.84 -6.44 -7.75
CA VAL A 58 -7.56 -5.25 -8.25
C VAL A 58 -7.60 -5.25 -9.79
N SER A 59 -6.54 -5.72 -10.46
CA SER A 59 -6.50 -5.82 -11.94
C SER A 59 -7.56 -6.78 -12.51
N ASP A 60 -8.08 -7.71 -11.67
CA ASP A 60 -9.20 -8.60 -12.04
C ASP A 60 -10.59 -7.94 -11.91
N GLY A 61 -10.64 -6.60 -11.78
CA GLY A 61 -11.88 -5.84 -11.70
C GLY A 61 -12.46 -5.70 -10.29
N ARG A 62 -11.69 -5.99 -9.25
CA ARG A 62 -12.02 -5.73 -7.85
C ARG A 62 -11.49 -4.37 -7.41
N CYS A 63 -11.93 -3.91 -6.23
CA CYS A 63 -11.44 -2.71 -5.59
C CYS A 63 -10.79 -3.05 -4.24
N ALA A 64 -9.76 -2.30 -3.84
CA ALA A 64 -9.20 -2.37 -2.50
C ALA A 64 -9.17 -0.98 -1.87
N LEU A 65 -9.68 -0.88 -0.65
CA LEU A 65 -9.53 0.30 0.22
C LEU A 65 -8.65 -0.08 1.39
N MET A 66 -7.54 0.64 1.57
CA MET A 66 -6.52 0.31 2.56
C MET A 66 -6.19 1.51 3.43
N CYS A 67 -6.02 1.28 4.74
CA CYS A 67 -5.30 2.21 5.60
C CYS A 67 -3.81 1.86 5.56
N ILE A 68 -2.96 2.80 5.20
CA ILE A 68 -1.50 2.61 5.09
C ILE A 68 -0.81 3.80 5.77
N HIS A 69 0.26 3.52 6.53
CA HIS A 69 1.08 4.57 7.15
C HIS A 69 2.31 4.95 6.32
N SER A 70 2.72 4.12 5.36
CA SER A 70 3.87 4.40 4.49
C SER A 70 3.43 5.18 3.25
N PRO A 71 3.81 6.46 3.14
CA PRO A 71 3.49 7.26 1.96
C PRO A 71 4.16 6.74 0.69
N GLU A 72 5.34 6.10 0.80
CA GLU A 72 6.04 5.48 -0.34
C GLU A 72 5.21 4.33 -0.93
N LEU A 73 4.68 3.43 -0.08
CA LEU A 73 3.83 2.34 -0.54
C LEU A 73 2.56 2.86 -1.18
N ALA A 74 1.95 3.91 -0.59
CA ALA A 74 0.76 4.52 -1.16
C ALA A 74 1.04 5.12 -2.55
N LEU A 75 2.13 5.87 -2.71
CA LEU A 75 2.51 6.49 -3.99
C LEU A 75 2.91 5.47 -5.07
N GLU A 76 3.50 4.34 -4.68
CA GLU A 76 3.94 3.30 -5.63
C GLU A 76 2.79 2.38 -6.06
N TYR A 77 1.82 2.07 -5.17
CA TYR A 77 0.86 0.99 -5.39
C TYR A 77 -0.60 1.41 -5.50
N CYS A 78 -0.99 2.61 -5.01
CA CYS A 78 -2.38 3.04 -5.03
C CYS A 78 -2.67 3.94 -6.23
N ASP A 79 -3.86 3.82 -6.80
CA ASP A 79 -4.31 4.70 -7.89
C ASP A 79 -4.79 6.05 -7.33
N ASN A 80 -5.43 6.02 -6.15
CA ASN A 80 -5.89 7.20 -5.44
C ASN A 80 -5.50 7.11 -3.97
N ILE A 81 -5.08 8.24 -3.38
CA ILE A 81 -4.71 8.35 -1.98
C ILE A 81 -5.59 9.40 -1.33
N LEU A 82 -6.33 9.00 -0.28
CA LEU A 82 -7.11 9.92 0.55
C LEU A 82 -6.25 10.37 1.72
N LEU A 83 -5.92 11.64 1.78
CA LEU A 83 -5.15 12.23 2.87
C LEU A 83 -6.09 12.61 4.01
N MET A 84 -5.97 11.92 5.16
CA MET A 84 -6.85 12.12 6.32
C MET A 84 -6.07 12.65 7.52
N LYS A 85 -6.69 13.58 8.23
CA LYS A 85 -6.19 14.10 9.52
C LYS A 85 -7.37 14.40 10.42
N SER A 86 -7.30 13.95 11.67
CA SER A 86 -8.33 14.17 12.69
C SER A 86 -9.75 13.80 12.24
N GLY A 87 -9.89 12.67 11.55
CA GLY A 87 -11.19 12.16 11.07
C GLY A 87 -11.76 12.86 9.84
N THR A 88 -11.01 13.78 9.21
CA THR A 88 -11.45 14.53 8.02
C THR A 88 -10.53 14.25 6.84
N ILE A 89 -11.11 14.08 5.66
CA ILE A 89 -10.36 13.99 4.40
C ILE A 89 -9.97 15.42 4.00
N LEU A 90 -8.68 15.70 3.95
CA LEU A 90 -8.13 17.01 3.59
C LEU A 90 -7.95 17.15 2.08
N SER A 91 -7.52 16.09 1.41
CA SER A 91 -7.27 16.08 -0.02
C SER A 91 -7.25 14.67 -0.57
N THR A 92 -7.27 14.57 -1.90
CA THR A 92 -7.10 13.30 -2.64
C THR A 92 -6.00 13.47 -3.67
N ILE A 93 -5.06 12.52 -3.72
CA ILE A 93 -4.03 12.43 -4.75
C ILE A 93 -4.45 11.35 -5.75
N ASN A 94 -4.43 11.68 -7.03
CA ASN A 94 -4.48 10.68 -8.10
C ASN A 94 -3.05 10.45 -8.59
N THR A 95 -2.52 9.24 -8.39
CA THR A 95 -1.11 8.94 -8.68
C THR A 95 -0.79 8.90 -10.17
N HIS A 96 -1.80 8.83 -11.04
CA HIS A 96 -1.62 8.79 -12.49
C HIS A 96 -1.72 10.16 -13.16
N THR A 97 -2.47 11.09 -12.57
CA THR A 97 -2.79 12.37 -13.23
C THR A 97 -2.19 13.58 -12.52
N ASP A 98 -1.96 13.52 -11.22
CA ASP A 98 -1.40 14.63 -10.47
C ASP A 98 0.10 14.78 -10.78
N SER A 99 0.53 16.01 -11.05
CA SER A 99 1.96 16.32 -11.19
C SER A 99 2.69 16.20 -9.86
N LEU A 100 4.01 16.10 -9.93
CA LEU A 100 4.86 16.00 -8.75
C LEU A 100 4.67 17.21 -7.80
N ASP A 101 4.51 18.41 -8.35
CA ASP A 101 4.26 19.63 -7.57
C ASP A 101 2.93 19.57 -6.82
N ILE A 102 1.87 19.10 -7.49
CA ILE A 102 0.55 18.90 -6.88
C ILE A 102 0.61 17.84 -5.77
N ILE A 103 1.32 16.74 -5.99
CA ILE A 103 1.52 15.70 -4.98
C ILE A 103 2.23 16.27 -3.75
N ASN A 104 3.31 17.02 -3.94
CA ASN A 104 4.07 17.67 -2.88
C ASN A 104 3.22 18.66 -2.07
N GLU A 105 2.46 19.52 -2.77
CA GLU A 105 1.54 20.46 -2.12
C GLU A 105 0.51 19.72 -1.24
N LYS A 106 -0.13 18.67 -1.78
CA LYS A 106 -1.12 17.89 -1.06
C LYS A 106 -0.50 17.13 0.13
N MET A 107 0.67 16.50 -0.06
CA MET A 107 1.36 15.77 1.01
C MET A 107 1.75 16.67 2.18
N SER A 108 2.09 17.94 1.93
CA SER A 108 2.41 18.92 2.97
C SER A 108 1.25 19.23 3.93
N LEU A 109 0.01 18.87 3.58
CA LEU A 109 -1.16 19.01 4.48
C LEU A 109 -1.10 18.06 5.69
N ILE A 110 -0.36 16.95 5.56
CA ILE A 110 -0.26 15.92 6.59
C ILE A 110 1.16 15.80 7.15
N TYR A 111 2.15 15.87 6.29
CA TYR A 111 3.55 15.64 6.64
C TYR A 111 4.33 16.95 6.58
N ASP A 112 4.98 17.29 7.69
CA ASP A 112 5.93 18.41 7.73
C ASP A 112 7.31 17.94 7.27
N ASN A 113 8.06 18.81 6.59
CA ASN A 113 9.46 18.60 6.21
C ASN A 113 9.70 17.33 5.35
N ILE A 114 8.82 17.04 4.41
CA ILE A 114 9.04 16.00 3.42
C ILE A 114 8.98 16.56 2.01
N ASN A 115 9.62 15.87 1.09
CA ASN A 115 9.49 16.11 -0.33
C ASN A 115 9.36 14.78 -1.08
N VAL A 116 8.47 14.73 -2.07
CA VAL A 116 8.37 13.60 -2.99
C VAL A 116 9.22 13.94 -4.21
N ILE A 117 10.12 13.04 -4.56
CA ILE A 117 10.95 13.15 -5.75
C ILE A 117 10.71 11.96 -6.67
N GLU A 118 11.00 12.13 -7.95
CA GLU A 118 11.02 11.02 -8.91
C GLU A 118 12.47 10.57 -9.15
N CYS A 119 12.70 9.26 -9.11
CA CYS A 119 13.95 8.63 -9.48
C CYS A 119 13.71 7.49 -10.45
N THR A 120 14.68 7.19 -11.28
CA THR A 120 14.60 6.11 -12.27
C THR A 120 15.52 4.98 -11.86
N ASP A 121 15.00 3.75 -11.83
CA ASP A 121 15.77 2.55 -11.55
C ASP A 121 16.60 2.09 -12.76
N ILE A 122 17.38 1.02 -12.57
CA ILE A 122 18.24 0.43 -13.61
C ILE A 122 17.45 -0.14 -14.80
N ASN A 123 16.16 -0.37 -14.65
CA ASN A 123 15.25 -0.85 -15.70
C ASN A 123 14.48 0.30 -16.36
N HIS A 124 14.88 1.55 -16.12
CA HIS A 124 14.22 2.76 -16.60
C HIS A 124 12.78 2.95 -16.10
N LYS A 125 12.40 2.30 -15.00
CA LYS A 125 11.12 2.53 -14.33
C LYS A 125 11.26 3.73 -13.40
N THR A 126 10.32 4.68 -13.49
CA THR A 126 10.24 5.83 -12.58
C THR A 126 9.53 5.42 -11.29
N HIS A 127 10.12 5.78 -10.17
CA HIS A 127 9.59 5.58 -8.82
C HIS A 127 9.46 6.93 -8.13
N ARG A 128 8.46 7.05 -7.26
CA ARG A 128 8.29 8.19 -6.37
C ARG A 128 8.82 7.82 -4.99
N VAL A 129 9.75 8.63 -4.52
CA VAL A 129 10.44 8.42 -3.24
C VAL A 129 10.15 9.61 -2.33
N VAL A 130 9.84 9.33 -1.07
CA VAL A 130 9.65 10.38 -0.06
C VAL A 130 10.96 10.61 0.66
N VAL A 131 11.41 11.85 0.70
CA VAL A 131 12.64 12.27 1.38
C VAL A 131 12.32 13.26 2.48
N ALA A 132 12.98 13.13 3.63
CA ALA A 132 12.92 14.13 4.69
C ALA A 132 13.81 15.33 4.31
N LEU A 133 13.34 16.56 4.60
CA LEU A 133 14.04 17.82 4.36
C LEU A 133 14.81 18.27 5.63
#